data_7dc473917035b4a86cfed48841c2c32b
#
_entry.id   7dc473917035b4a86cfed48841c2c32b
#
_cell.length_a   1.000
_cell.length_b   1.000
_cell.length_c   1.000
_cell.angle_alpha   90.00
_cell.angle_beta   90.00
_cell.angle_gamma   90.00
#
_symmetry.space_group_name_H-M   'P 1'
#
loop_
_entity.id
_entity.type
_entity.pdbx_description
1 polymer ?
#
loop_
_entity_poly.entity_id
_entity_poly.type
_entity_poly.pdbx_seq_one_letter_code
_entity_poly.pdbx_strand_id
1 'polypeptide(L)'
;RVSRGLGDVYKRQTIPGQKVSCRITKKKKGRAEANVLEILEKAPDEIASPCPHFGICGGCNYQNLPYEAQLSIKENQVKQILDEVYISQNQKPDYVFEGIKPSPIRYGYRNKMEFSFGDAYKDGPLSLGMHKRGSFYDIVTVDQCQIVDPDFRKVLSAVLTWGQENDIPFYHRMRQTGYLRHLLVRRAVKTGELMVALVTTTLGTYDLQPLVNELCKLDLTGKLVGVLHTYNDSVADVVKNDKTEILYGQDYFYEELLGLKFKITPFSFFQTNSLGAEVLYETAREYIGDTNEKVVFDLY
;
A
#
# COMPACT_ATOMS: atom_id res chain seq x y z
N ARG A 1 12.46 -17.60 -0.31
CA ARG A 1 11.48 -18.08 0.68
C ARG A 1 10.76 -16.89 1.28
N VAL A 2 9.45 -16.83 1.09
CA VAL A 2 8.59 -15.80 1.70
C VAL A 2 8.58 -16.06 3.21
N SER A 3 8.97 -15.09 4.02
CA SER A 3 8.82 -15.16 5.47
C SER A 3 7.33 -15.04 5.80
N ARG A 4 6.76 -16.05 6.42
CA ARG A 4 5.40 -16.00 6.98
C ARG A 4 5.46 -15.37 8.36
N GLY A 5 4.95 -14.16 8.51
CA GLY A 5 4.78 -13.51 9.80
C GLY A 5 4.11 -12.16 9.64
N LEU A 6 2.96 -11.98 10.29
CA LEU A 6 2.38 -10.66 10.56
C LEU A 6 3.42 -9.87 11.38
N GLY A 7 4.02 -8.84 10.80
CA GLY A 7 5.04 -8.01 11.42
C GLY A 7 6.41 -7.96 10.74
N ASP A 8 6.67 -8.75 9.70
CA ASP A 8 7.96 -8.78 8.99
C ASP A 8 8.02 -7.80 7.81
N VAL A 9 7.47 -6.63 7.96
CA VAL A 9 7.22 -5.67 6.87
C VAL A 9 8.50 -5.09 6.25
N TYR A 10 9.67 -5.22 6.88
CA TYR A 10 10.84 -4.40 6.49
C TYR A 10 12.15 -5.16 6.26
N LYS A 11 12.12 -6.46 6.04
CA LYS A 11 13.34 -7.21 5.70
C LYS A 11 13.74 -6.96 4.25
N ARG A 12 15.03 -6.71 3.99
CA ARG A 12 15.57 -6.72 2.65
C ARG A 12 15.24 -8.05 2.00
N GLN A 13 14.40 -8.05 0.98
CA GLN A 13 14.16 -9.22 0.15
C GLN A 13 15.16 -9.23 -0.99
N THR A 14 15.70 -10.39 -1.27
CA THR A 14 16.49 -10.65 -2.47
C THR A 14 15.58 -11.15 -3.58
N ILE A 15 16.03 -10.96 -4.80
CA ILE A 15 15.40 -11.56 -5.99
C ILE A 15 16.26 -12.74 -6.49
N PRO A 16 15.66 -13.73 -7.17
CA PRO A 16 16.39 -14.83 -7.78
C PRO A 16 17.51 -14.33 -8.68
N GLY A 17 18.66 -14.98 -8.63
CA GLY A 17 19.84 -14.63 -9.44
C GLY A 17 20.79 -13.62 -8.81
N GLN A 18 20.44 -12.95 -7.72
CA GLN A 18 21.36 -12.09 -6.98
C GLN A 18 22.37 -12.90 -6.18
N LYS A 19 23.64 -12.45 -6.16
CA LYS A 19 24.65 -12.89 -5.20
C LYS A 19 24.73 -11.92 -4.04
N VAL A 20 24.57 -12.42 -2.82
CA VAL A 20 24.42 -11.58 -1.63
C VAL A 20 25.36 -12.01 -0.52
N SER A 21 25.84 -11.04 0.24
CA SER A 21 26.39 -11.26 1.57
C SER A 21 25.27 -11.25 2.60
N CYS A 22 25.21 -12.24 3.48
CA CYS A 22 24.17 -12.33 4.48
C CYS A 22 24.71 -12.80 5.84
N ARG A 23 24.04 -12.37 6.91
CA ARG A 23 24.27 -12.88 8.27
C ARG A 23 23.19 -13.90 8.63
N ILE A 24 23.62 -15.13 8.89
CA ILE A 24 22.70 -16.18 9.34
C ILE A 24 22.25 -15.83 10.78
N THR A 25 20.96 -15.73 11.00
CA THR A 25 20.35 -15.42 12.30
C THR A 25 19.82 -16.66 13.00
N LYS A 26 19.40 -17.67 12.23
CA LYS A 26 18.87 -18.92 12.77
C LYS A 26 19.14 -20.07 11.83
N LYS A 27 19.55 -21.20 12.38
CA LYS A 27 19.76 -22.43 11.62
C LYS A 27 18.94 -23.57 12.25
N LYS A 28 18.15 -24.23 11.43
CA LYS A 28 17.43 -25.46 11.79
C LYS A 28 17.75 -26.51 10.71
N LYS A 29 17.53 -27.80 11.01
CA LYS A 29 17.78 -28.91 10.09
C LYS A 29 17.08 -28.61 8.72
N GLY A 30 17.88 -28.48 7.67
CA GLY A 30 17.39 -28.18 6.31
C GLY A 30 16.93 -26.74 6.04
N ARG A 31 17.07 -25.80 7.00
CA ARG A 31 16.58 -24.42 6.86
C ARG A 31 17.51 -23.43 7.58
N ALA A 32 17.80 -22.30 6.94
CA ALA A 32 18.49 -21.16 7.56
C ALA A 32 17.72 -19.87 7.33
N GLU A 33 17.64 -19.03 8.35
CA GLU A 33 17.14 -17.66 8.26
C GLU A 33 18.35 -16.74 8.26
N ALA A 34 18.34 -15.72 7.41
CA ALA A 34 19.47 -14.81 7.27
C ALA A 34 18.98 -13.39 6.99
N ASN A 35 19.75 -12.41 7.47
CA ASN A 35 19.58 -11.01 7.08
C ASN A 35 20.59 -10.67 5.99
N VAL A 36 20.10 -10.09 4.89
CA VAL A 36 20.95 -9.62 3.80
C VAL A 36 21.72 -8.40 4.28
N LEU A 37 23.04 -8.43 4.14
CA LEU A 37 23.94 -7.31 4.44
C LEU A 37 24.16 -6.46 3.19
N GLU A 38 24.49 -7.14 2.06
CA GLU A 38 24.88 -6.48 0.82
C GLU A 38 24.51 -7.34 -0.39
N ILE A 39 24.18 -6.69 -1.50
CA ILE A 39 24.04 -7.32 -2.81
C ILE A 39 25.39 -7.17 -3.52
N LEU A 40 26.12 -8.29 -3.68
CA LEU A 40 27.45 -8.33 -4.30
C LEU A 40 27.37 -8.30 -5.82
N GLU A 41 26.39 -9.01 -6.38
CA GLU A 41 26.12 -9.06 -7.82
C GLU A 41 24.62 -8.95 -8.05
N LYS A 42 24.23 -8.13 -9.02
CA LYS A 42 22.82 -7.99 -9.43
C LYS A 42 22.34 -9.23 -10.17
N ALA A 43 21.05 -9.47 -10.17
CA ALA A 43 20.46 -10.48 -11.03
C ALA A 43 20.59 -10.07 -12.51
N PRO A 44 20.72 -11.04 -13.45
CA PRO A 44 20.86 -10.75 -14.88
C PRO A 44 19.71 -9.90 -15.44
N ASP A 45 18.49 -10.13 -14.95
CA ASP A 45 17.28 -9.46 -15.42
C ASP A 45 16.93 -8.20 -14.60
N GLU A 46 17.82 -7.75 -13.73
CA GLU A 46 17.57 -6.60 -12.86
C GLU A 46 17.63 -5.29 -13.64
N ILE A 47 16.56 -4.51 -13.56
CA ILE A 47 16.42 -3.21 -14.20
C ILE A 47 16.49 -2.06 -13.19
N ALA A 48 16.71 -0.84 -13.66
CA ALA A 48 16.53 0.36 -12.85
C ALA A 48 15.05 0.53 -12.51
N SER A 49 14.74 0.72 -11.22
CA SER A 49 13.37 0.99 -10.80
C SER A 49 12.93 2.38 -11.31
N PRO A 50 11.72 2.51 -11.87
CA PRO A 50 11.17 3.82 -12.23
C PRO A 50 10.82 4.69 -11.03
N CYS A 51 10.67 4.11 -9.85
CA CYS A 51 10.39 4.85 -8.62
C CYS A 51 11.69 5.29 -7.94
N PRO A 52 11.94 6.61 -7.76
CA PRO A 52 13.17 7.09 -7.13
C PRO A 52 13.28 6.70 -5.65
N HIS A 53 12.17 6.38 -5.01
CA HIS A 53 12.14 5.94 -3.60
C HIS A 53 12.39 4.43 -3.42
N PHE A 54 12.52 3.68 -4.52
CA PHE A 54 12.74 2.23 -4.45
C PHE A 54 14.06 1.90 -3.73
N GLY A 55 14.03 0.89 -2.88
CA GLY A 55 15.18 0.50 -2.06
C GLY A 55 15.28 1.26 -0.73
N ILE A 56 14.77 2.48 -0.63
CA ILE A 56 14.70 3.28 0.61
C ILE A 56 13.32 3.14 1.26
N CYS A 57 12.27 3.36 0.48
CA CYS A 57 10.88 3.18 0.89
C CYS A 57 10.56 1.70 1.10
N GLY A 58 9.82 1.37 2.18
CA GLY A 58 9.39 0.01 2.51
C GLY A 58 8.24 -0.54 1.66
N GLY A 59 7.62 0.27 0.79
CA GLY A 59 6.36 -0.07 0.14
C GLY A 59 6.44 -1.09 -0.99
N CYS A 60 7.55 -1.15 -1.75
CA CYS A 60 7.68 -2.00 -2.94
C CYS A 60 8.92 -2.88 -2.89
N ASN A 61 8.79 -4.14 -3.38
CA ASN A 61 9.87 -5.12 -3.31
C ASN A 61 10.47 -5.53 -4.66
N TYR A 62 9.75 -5.37 -5.77
CA TYR A 62 10.12 -5.97 -7.06
C TYR A 62 10.17 -4.97 -8.23
N GLN A 63 10.16 -3.66 -7.99
CA GLN A 63 10.19 -2.68 -9.08
C GLN A 63 11.50 -2.65 -9.86
N ASN A 64 12.55 -3.31 -9.37
CA ASN A 64 13.80 -3.53 -10.05
C ASN A 64 13.80 -4.78 -10.95
N LEU A 65 12.64 -5.35 -11.24
CA LEU A 65 12.46 -6.44 -12.19
C LEU A 65 11.46 -6.05 -13.29
N PRO A 66 11.64 -6.54 -14.52
CA PRO A 66 10.59 -6.48 -15.54
C PRO A 66 9.30 -7.09 -15.02
N TYR A 67 8.15 -6.55 -15.46
CA TYR A 67 6.86 -6.98 -14.91
C TYR A 67 6.58 -8.46 -15.17
N GLU A 68 6.97 -8.96 -16.32
CA GLU A 68 6.87 -10.36 -16.72
C GLU A 68 7.68 -11.29 -15.77
N ALA A 69 8.87 -10.86 -15.36
CA ALA A 69 9.66 -11.57 -14.36
C ALA A 69 9.00 -11.56 -12.98
N GLN A 70 8.36 -10.44 -12.59
CA GLN A 70 7.57 -10.37 -11.35
C GLN A 70 6.40 -11.36 -11.38
N LEU A 71 5.69 -11.48 -12.50
CA LEU A 71 4.60 -12.44 -12.69
C LEU A 71 5.12 -13.88 -12.58
N SER A 72 6.19 -14.21 -13.30
CA SER A 72 6.80 -15.56 -13.27
C SER A 72 7.25 -15.97 -11.86
N ILE A 73 7.83 -15.04 -11.08
CA ILE A 73 8.20 -15.32 -9.69
C ILE A 73 6.97 -15.66 -8.84
N LYS A 74 5.90 -14.87 -8.96
CA LYS A 74 4.66 -15.09 -8.19
C LYS A 74 3.96 -16.37 -8.60
N GLU A 75 3.89 -16.65 -9.89
CA GLU A 75 3.35 -17.87 -10.47
C GLU A 75 4.07 -19.10 -9.91
N ASN A 76 5.40 -19.12 -10.00
CA ASN A 76 6.21 -20.20 -9.49
C ASN A 76 6.06 -20.39 -7.97
N GLN A 77 5.95 -19.30 -7.20
CA GLN A 77 5.72 -19.38 -5.76
C GLN A 77 4.40 -20.05 -5.42
N VAL A 78 3.32 -19.69 -6.11
CA VAL A 78 1.98 -20.28 -5.89
C VAL A 78 2.00 -21.74 -6.31
N LYS A 79 2.55 -22.05 -7.49
CA LYS A 79 2.66 -23.41 -8.00
C LYS A 79 3.44 -24.30 -7.04
N GLN A 80 4.58 -23.85 -6.54
CA GLN A 80 5.38 -24.60 -5.56
C GLN A 80 4.58 -24.91 -4.28
N ILE A 81 3.80 -23.95 -3.76
CA ILE A 81 2.97 -24.17 -2.57
C ILE A 81 1.92 -25.25 -2.82
N LEU A 82 1.29 -25.23 -3.99
CA LEU A 82 0.30 -26.26 -4.39
C LEU A 82 0.97 -27.62 -4.57
N ASP A 83 2.09 -27.69 -5.29
CA ASP A 83 2.86 -28.92 -5.51
C ASP A 83 3.32 -29.56 -4.18
N GLU A 84 3.74 -28.75 -3.20
CA GLU A 84 4.17 -29.21 -1.87
C GLU A 84 3.06 -29.99 -1.15
N VAL A 85 1.78 -29.67 -1.37
CA VAL A 85 0.65 -30.40 -0.77
C VAL A 85 0.59 -31.84 -1.30
N TYR A 86 0.71 -32.03 -2.61
CA TYR A 86 0.72 -33.37 -3.22
C TYR A 86 1.96 -34.16 -2.82
N ILE A 87 3.14 -33.52 -2.87
CA ILE A 87 4.42 -34.15 -2.50
C ILE A 87 4.39 -34.63 -1.03
N SER A 88 3.80 -33.83 -0.13
CA SER A 88 3.69 -34.21 1.29
C SER A 88 2.83 -35.45 1.52
N GLN A 89 1.96 -35.79 0.58
CA GLN A 89 1.10 -36.98 0.58
C GLN A 89 1.66 -38.12 -0.30
N ASN A 90 2.90 -38.02 -0.78
CA ASN A 90 3.52 -38.95 -1.75
C ASN A 90 2.71 -39.09 -3.05
N GLN A 91 2.03 -38.00 -3.45
CA GLN A 91 1.24 -37.96 -4.69
C GLN A 91 1.93 -37.06 -5.71
N LYS A 92 1.68 -37.29 -7.00
CA LYS A 92 2.03 -36.34 -8.05
C LYS A 92 0.96 -35.27 -8.14
N PRO A 93 1.32 -34.01 -8.45
CA PRO A 93 0.33 -32.98 -8.72
C PRO A 93 -0.63 -33.40 -9.83
N ASP A 94 -1.91 -33.38 -9.54
CA ASP A 94 -3.01 -33.72 -10.46
C ASP A 94 -3.97 -32.52 -10.58
N TYR A 95 -3.46 -31.44 -11.17
CA TYR A 95 -4.23 -30.26 -11.49
C TYR A 95 -3.63 -29.54 -12.69
N VAL A 96 -4.46 -28.76 -13.38
CA VAL A 96 -4.02 -27.85 -14.45
C VAL A 96 -3.74 -26.48 -13.82
N PHE A 97 -2.50 -26.02 -13.93
CA PHE A 97 -2.13 -24.68 -13.51
C PHE A 97 -2.24 -23.72 -14.70
N GLU A 98 -3.26 -22.87 -14.71
CA GLU A 98 -3.60 -22.02 -15.86
C GLU A 98 -2.75 -20.73 -15.94
N GLY A 99 -1.79 -20.56 -15.04
CA GLY A 99 -0.89 -19.40 -14.99
C GLY A 99 -1.41 -18.25 -14.14
N ILE A 100 -0.87 -17.07 -14.38
CA ILE A 100 -1.18 -15.84 -13.66
C ILE A 100 -1.75 -14.77 -14.60
N LYS A 101 -2.90 -14.20 -14.24
CA LYS A 101 -3.47 -13.06 -14.97
C LYS A 101 -2.76 -11.76 -14.52
N PRO A 102 -2.25 -10.92 -15.45
CA PRO A 102 -1.57 -9.68 -15.13
C PRO A 102 -2.56 -8.59 -14.69
N SER A 103 -2.05 -7.59 -13.96
CA SER A 103 -2.80 -6.34 -13.76
C SER A 103 -2.89 -5.57 -15.08
N PRO A 104 -4.04 -4.98 -15.42
CA PRO A 104 -4.20 -4.17 -16.64
C PRO A 104 -3.24 -2.97 -16.72
N ILE A 105 -2.89 -2.39 -15.57
CA ILE A 105 -1.91 -1.32 -15.47
C ILE A 105 -0.84 -1.64 -14.44
N ARG A 106 0.38 -1.19 -14.69
CA ARG A 106 1.56 -1.49 -13.85
C ARG A 106 1.85 -0.39 -12.82
N TYR A 107 1.49 0.86 -13.13
CA TYR A 107 1.73 2.05 -12.31
C TYR A 107 0.42 2.83 -12.17
N GLY A 108 0.34 3.70 -11.17
CA GLY A 108 -0.86 4.49 -10.90
C GLY A 108 -2.10 3.66 -10.55
N TYR A 109 -1.94 2.38 -10.27
CA TYR A 109 -3.06 1.45 -10.05
C TYR A 109 -3.70 1.56 -8.66
N ARG A 110 -2.94 2.10 -7.69
CA ARG A 110 -3.34 2.07 -6.29
C ARG A 110 -4.31 3.21 -5.98
N ASN A 111 -5.53 2.84 -5.62
CA ASN A 111 -6.66 3.75 -5.39
C ASN A 111 -6.83 4.18 -3.92
N LYS A 112 -6.03 3.66 -3.01
CA LYS A 112 -6.01 4.01 -1.58
C LYS A 112 -4.58 4.05 -1.06
N MET A 113 -4.22 5.11 -0.37
CA MET A 113 -2.93 5.21 0.31
C MET A 113 -3.09 5.84 1.69
N GLU A 114 -2.42 5.25 2.65
CA GLU A 114 -2.27 5.77 4.00
C GLU A 114 -0.81 6.18 4.16
N PHE A 115 -0.55 7.47 4.15
CA PHE A 115 0.77 8.04 4.41
C PHE A 115 0.90 8.35 5.90
N SER A 116 2.07 8.08 6.47
CA SER A 116 2.37 8.39 7.86
C SER A 116 3.15 9.68 7.96
N PHE A 117 2.83 10.49 8.97
CA PHE A 117 3.69 11.59 9.41
C PHE A 117 4.79 11.07 10.34
N GLY A 118 5.94 11.69 10.29
CA GLY A 118 7.08 11.38 11.13
C GLY A 118 8.26 12.27 10.79
N ASP A 119 9.45 11.88 11.25
CA ASP A 119 10.69 12.52 10.86
C ASP A 119 11.45 11.67 9.82
N ALA A 120 12.23 12.33 8.96
CA ALA A 120 13.06 11.64 7.95
C ALA A 120 14.18 10.80 8.59
N TYR A 121 14.64 11.25 9.75
CA TYR A 121 15.60 10.63 10.65
C TYR A 121 15.38 11.25 12.05
N LYS A 122 15.85 10.58 13.08
CA LYS A 122 15.65 11.02 14.48
C LYS A 122 15.90 12.52 14.65
N ASP A 123 14.88 13.22 15.15
CA ASP A 123 14.84 14.69 15.36
C ASP A 123 15.09 15.50 14.06
N GLY A 124 14.80 14.90 12.91
CA GLY A 124 14.87 15.51 11.57
C GLY A 124 13.61 16.31 11.19
N PRO A 125 13.55 16.79 9.93
CA PRO A 125 12.40 17.54 9.45
C PRO A 125 11.13 16.68 9.36
N LEU A 126 9.97 17.34 9.50
CA LEU A 126 8.67 16.72 9.26
C LEU A 126 8.63 16.11 7.87
N SER A 127 8.25 14.85 7.80
CA SER A 127 8.10 14.06 6.60
C SER A 127 6.71 13.44 6.54
N LEU A 128 6.20 13.22 5.34
CA LEU A 128 4.93 12.55 5.09
C LEU A 128 5.10 11.52 3.98
N GLY A 129 4.84 10.26 4.30
CA GLY A 129 5.05 9.21 3.32
C GLY A 129 4.99 7.81 3.88
N MET A 130 5.99 7.01 3.57
CA MET A 130 6.04 5.59 3.95
C MET A 130 7.23 5.33 4.86
N HIS A 131 7.09 4.35 5.74
CA HIS A 131 8.21 3.91 6.56
C HIS A 131 9.41 3.52 5.71
N LYS A 132 10.57 3.96 6.15
CA LYS A 132 11.85 3.61 5.55
C LYS A 132 12.11 2.12 5.72
N ARG A 133 12.65 1.50 4.69
CA ARG A 133 13.01 0.09 4.72
C ARG A 133 14.00 -0.20 5.85
N GLY A 134 13.63 -1.11 6.75
CA GLY A 134 14.46 -1.49 7.90
C GLY A 134 14.40 -0.53 9.09
N SER A 135 13.56 0.51 9.05
CA SER A 135 13.25 1.40 10.18
C SER A 135 11.77 1.37 10.52
N PHE A 136 11.47 1.45 11.82
CA PHE A 136 10.09 1.58 12.32
C PHE A 136 9.69 3.04 12.55
N TYR A 137 10.65 3.94 12.54
CA TYR A 137 10.45 5.33 12.94
C TYR A 137 10.62 6.30 11.76
N ASP A 138 11.65 6.09 10.94
CA ASP A 138 11.98 7.02 9.86
C ASP A 138 10.92 6.96 8.75
N ILE A 139 10.46 8.12 8.31
CA ILE A 139 9.49 8.27 7.21
C ILE A 139 10.21 8.81 5.98
N VAL A 140 9.99 8.15 4.86
CA VAL A 140 10.45 8.61 3.53
C VAL A 140 9.31 9.38 2.88
N THR A 141 9.52 10.64 2.58
CA THR A 141 8.57 11.42 1.76
C THR A 141 8.51 10.80 0.37
N VAL A 142 7.31 10.42 -0.08
CA VAL A 142 7.10 9.65 -1.32
C VAL A 142 6.33 10.46 -2.37
N ASP A 143 6.74 11.71 -2.56
CA ASP A 143 6.18 12.69 -3.48
C ASP A 143 6.26 12.29 -4.96
N GLN A 144 7.06 11.28 -5.32
CA GLN A 144 7.19 10.74 -6.66
C GLN A 144 6.82 9.24 -6.72
N CYS A 145 5.97 8.77 -5.81
CA CYS A 145 5.52 7.38 -5.79
C CYS A 145 4.86 6.99 -7.11
N GLN A 146 5.33 5.89 -7.73
CA GLN A 146 4.86 5.48 -9.05
C GLN A 146 3.63 4.55 -9.04
N ILE A 147 3.28 3.97 -7.89
CA ILE A 147 2.12 3.06 -7.80
C ILE A 147 0.80 3.79 -7.57
N VAL A 148 0.85 5.07 -7.18
CA VAL A 148 -0.32 5.92 -6.99
C VAL A 148 -0.51 6.89 -8.15
N ASP A 149 -1.74 7.36 -8.32
CA ASP A 149 -2.07 8.41 -9.27
C ASP A 149 -1.33 9.73 -8.93
N PRO A 150 -0.97 10.57 -9.92
CA PRO A 150 -0.34 11.87 -9.69
C PRO A 150 -1.06 12.77 -8.69
N ASP A 151 -2.39 12.70 -8.61
CA ASP A 151 -3.18 13.51 -7.67
C ASP A 151 -2.82 13.21 -6.21
N PHE A 152 -2.52 11.94 -5.88
CA PHE A 152 -2.05 11.58 -4.52
C PHE A 152 -0.76 12.29 -4.15
N ARG A 153 0.16 12.44 -5.12
CA ARG A 153 1.45 13.11 -4.91
C ARG A 153 1.26 14.60 -4.69
N LYS A 154 0.36 15.24 -5.46
CA LYS A 154 0.01 16.65 -5.30
C LYS A 154 -0.60 16.91 -3.92
N VAL A 155 -1.56 16.07 -3.51
CA VAL A 155 -2.19 16.13 -2.17
C VAL A 155 -1.15 15.94 -1.07
N LEU A 156 -0.29 14.92 -1.18
CA LEU A 156 0.77 14.67 -0.19
C LEU A 156 1.69 15.88 -0.04
N SER A 157 2.15 16.45 -1.15
CA SER A 157 3.05 17.62 -1.14
C SER A 157 2.39 18.84 -0.51
N ALA A 158 1.14 19.14 -0.86
CA ALA A 158 0.40 20.26 -0.28
C ALA A 158 0.21 20.12 1.24
N VAL A 159 -0.18 18.92 1.70
CA VAL A 159 -0.37 18.63 3.13
C VAL A 159 0.95 18.70 3.90
N LEU A 160 2.04 18.17 3.33
CA LEU A 160 3.37 18.24 3.95
C LEU A 160 3.85 19.68 4.07
N THR A 161 3.76 20.48 3.00
CA THR A 161 4.13 21.89 2.98
C THR A 161 3.35 22.65 4.04
N TRP A 162 2.02 22.47 4.09
CA TRP A 162 1.19 23.11 5.11
C TRP A 162 1.63 22.74 6.54
N GLY A 163 1.92 21.46 6.80
CA GLY A 163 2.40 21.01 8.10
C GLY A 163 3.75 21.61 8.50
N GLN A 164 4.67 21.77 7.54
CA GLN A 164 6.00 22.35 7.74
C GLN A 164 5.93 23.87 7.96
N GLU A 165 5.16 24.60 7.15
CA GLU A 165 5.03 26.06 7.24
C GLU A 165 4.35 26.52 8.54
N ASN A 166 3.54 25.66 9.15
CA ASN A 166 2.84 25.94 10.40
C ASN A 166 3.49 25.27 11.62
N ASP A 167 4.68 24.67 11.49
CA ASP A 167 5.42 23.99 12.55
C ASP A 167 4.56 22.97 13.33
N ILE A 168 3.67 22.24 12.63
CA ILE A 168 2.72 21.32 13.28
C ILE A 168 3.43 20.02 13.65
N PRO A 169 3.47 19.63 14.95
CA PRO A 169 4.17 18.45 15.39
C PRO A 169 3.46 17.16 14.95
N PHE A 170 4.23 16.19 14.46
CA PHE A 170 3.70 14.84 14.27
C PHE A 170 3.58 14.09 15.61
N TYR A 171 2.68 13.09 15.66
CA TYR A 171 2.49 12.26 16.84
C TYR A 171 3.67 11.32 17.07
N HIS A 172 4.40 11.55 18.14
CA HIS A 172 5.51 10.72 18.56
C HIS A 172 5.02 9.60 19.49
N ARG A 173 4.93 8.39 18.96
CA ARG A 173 4.34 7.23 19.66
C ARG A 173 4.94 6.94 21.05
N MET A 174 6.26 7.02 21.19
CA MET A 174 6.93 6.72 22.48
C MET A 174 6.71 7.82 23.53
N ARG A 175 6.60 9.07 23.08
CA ARG A 175 6.35 10.23 23.97
C ARG A 175 4.85 10.48 24.17
N GLN A 176 4.00 9.89 23.33
CA GLN A 176 2.54 10.12 23.28
C GLN A 176 2.19 11.61 23.19
N THR A 177 2.93 12.34 22.37
CA THR A 177 2.77 13.78 22.13
C THR A 177 2.79 14.08 20.65
N GLY A 178 2.15 15.18 20.24
CA GLY A 178 2.08 15.62 18.85
C GLY A 178 0.67 15.48 18.27
N TYR A 179 0.48 15.99 17.08
CA TYR A 179 -0.84 16.16 16.46
C TYR A 179 -1.03 15.32 15.20
N LEU A 180 -0.16 15.48 14.19
CA LEU A 180 -0.31 14.84 12.88
C LEU A 180 0.03 13.33 12.95
N ARG A 181 -0.87 12.47 12.45
CA ARG A 181 -0.65 11.01 12.42
C ARG A 181 -0.56 10.45 11.01
N HIS A 182 -1.64 10.55 10.25
CA HIS A 182 -1.71 9.96 8.92
C HIS A 182 -2.45 10.87 7.96
N LEU A 183 -2.16 10.69 6.68
CA LEU A 183 -2.94 11.22 5.56
C LEU A 183 -3.48 10.05 4.77
N LEU A 184 -4.80 9.90 4.76
CA LEU A 184 -5.49 8.93 3.93
C LEU A 184 -5.98 9.61 2.65
N VAL A 185 -5.58 9.09 1.51
CA VAL A 185 -6.07 9.54 0.19
C VAL A 185 -6.71 8.37 -0.52
N ARG A 186 -7.89 8.58 -1.06
CA ARG A 186 -8.63 7.59 -1.85
C ARG A 186 -9.12 8.23 -3.15
N ARG A 187 -9.08 7.47 -4.23
CA ARG A 187 -9.55 7.92 -5.54
C ARG A 187 -10.27 6.80 -6.26
N ALA A 188 -11.43 7.11 -6.81
CA ALA A 188 -12.11 6.22 -7.75
C ALA A 188 -11.39 6.23 -9.09
N VAL A 189 -11.22 5.06 -9.69
CA VAL A 189 -10.54 4.93 -10.98
C VAL A 189 -11.48 5.30 -12.12
N LYS A 190 -12.75 4.86 -12.06
CA LYS A 190 -13.76 5.10 -13.12
C LYS A 190 -14.40 6.47 -13.02
N THR A 191 -14.81 6.89 -11.82
CA THR A 191 -15.50 8.19 -11.65
C THR A 191 -14.53 9.36 -11.48
N GLY A 192 -13.27 9.09 -11.14
CA GLY A 192 -12.27 10.12 -10.88
C GLY A 192 -12.48 10.89 -9.57
N GLU A 193 -13.46 10.49 -8.74
CA GLU A 193 -13.72 11.14 -7.46
C GLU A 193 -12.58 10.86 -6.46
N LEU A 194 -12.11 11.91 -5.79
CA LEU A 194 -10.99 11.86 -4.85
C LEU A 194 -11.42 12.39 -3.47
N MET A 195 -11.01 11.70 -2.44
CA MET A 195 -11.28 12.04 -1.03
C MET A 195 -10.00 12.01 -0.22
N VAL A 196 -9.86 12.99 0.65
CA VAL A 196 -8.71 13.18 1.54
C VAL A 196 -9.19 13.15 2.98
N ALA A 197 -8.52 12.41 3.85
CA ALA A 197 -8.74 12.46 5.30
C ALA A 197 -7.42 12.68 6.03
N LEU A 198 -7.35 13.78 6.77
CA LEU A 198 -6.26 14.05 7.71
C LEU A 198 -6.58 13.38 9.03
N VAL A 199 -5.68 12.53 9.50
CA VAL A 199 -5.82 11.82 10.78
C VAL A 199 -4.88 12.46 11.80
N THR A 200 -5.46 12.88 12.93
CA THR A 200 -4.70 13.58 14.01
C THR A 200 -5.04 13.00 15.37
N THR A 201 -4.32 13.44 16.39
CA THR A 201 -4.72 13.24 17.78
C THR A 201 -5.62 14.39 18.25
N THR A 202 -6.20 14.24 19.45
CA THR A 202 -6.89 15.34 20.16
C THR A 202 -5.94 16.22 20.99
N LEU A 203 -4.62 15.95 20.96
CA LEU A 203 -3.60 16.65 21.78
C LEU A 203 -3.27 18.08 21.32
N GLY A 204 -3.87 18.54 20.24
CA GLY A 204 -3.69 19.89 19.73
C GLY A 204 -4.93 20.37 18.99
N THR A 205 -5.00 21.69 18.77
CA THR A 205 -6.06 22.30 17.96
C THR A 205 -5.40 23.26 16.97
N TYR A 206 -5.64 23.00 15.69
CA TYR A 206 -5.11 23.82 14.59
C TYR A 206 -6.27 24.18 13.65
N ASP A 207 -6.21 25.39 13.08
CA ASP A 207 -7.14 25.74 12.02
C ASP A 207 -6.80 24.99 10.73
N LEU A 208 -7.70 24.11 10.32
CA LEU A 208 -7.56 23.29 9.11
C LEU A 208 -8.15 23.97 7.86
N GLN A 209 -8.83 25.12 8.01
CA GLN A 209 -9.45 25.79 6.86
C GLN A 209 -8.44 26.26 5.81
N PRO A 210 -7.25 26.77 6.17
CA PRO A 210 -6.21 27.09 5.19
C PRO A 210 -5.79 25.86 4.36
N LEU A 211 -5.60 24.71 5.00
CA LEU A 211 -5.29 23.44 4.29
C LEU A 211 -6.41 23.05 3.33
N VAL A 212 -7.68 23.11 3.77
CA VAL A 212 -8.83 22.81 2.90
C VAL A 212 -8.83 23.71 1.67
N ASN A 213 -8.58 25.02 1.86
CA ASN A 213 -8.53 25.99 0.77
C ASN A 213 -7.39 25.67 -0.22
N GLU A 214 -6.22 25.26 0.26
CA GLU A 214 -5.11 24.85 -0.61
C GLU A 214 -5.43 23.56 -1.38
N LEU A 215 -6.02 22.55 -0.73
CA LEU A 215 -6.42 21.32 -1.39
C LEU A 215 -7.46 21.56 -2.49
N CYS A 216 -8.41 22.48 -2.28
CA CYS A 216 -9.42 22.86 -3.27
C CYS A 216 -8.85 23.61 -4.48
N LYS A 217 -7.66 24.22 -4.36
CA LYS A 217 -6.99 24.95 -5.47
C LYS A 217 -6.07 24.05 -6.29
N LEU A 218 -5.79 22.83 -5.84
CA LEU A 218 -4.89 21.94 -6.56
C LEU A 218 -5.43 21.64 -7.96
N ASP A 219 -4.57 21.72 -8.95
CA ASP A 219 -4.85 21.26 -10.31
C ASP A 219 -4.83 19.72 -10.35
N LEU A 220 -5.94 19.11 -9.94
CA LEU A 220 -6.13 17.67 -9.91
C LEU A 220 -6.77 17.19 -11.21
N THR A 221 -6.39 15.99 -11.65
CA THR A 221 -7.07 15.33 -12.79
C THR A 221 -8.40 14.74 -12.36
N GLY A 222 -8.53 14.33 -11.09
CA GLY A 222 -9.77 13.91 -10.48
C GLY A 222 -10.53 15.05 -9.83
N LYS A 223 -11.75 14.75 -9.36
CA LYS A 223 -12.61 15.68 -8.64
C LYS A 223 -12.47 15.47 -7.14
N LEU A 224 -11.96 16.47 -6.40
CA LEU A 224 -11.99 16.46 -4.94
C LEU A 224 -13.44 16.55 -4.46
N VAL A 225 -13.96 15.49 -3.85
CA VAL A 225 -15.35 15.41 -3.37
C VAL A 225 -15.49 15.52 -1.86
N GLY A 226 -14.40 15.33 -1.12
CA GLY A 226 -14.43 15.46 0.33
C GLY A 226 -13.04 15.65 0.93
N VAL A 227 -12.97 16.54 1.94
CA VAL A 227 -11.83 16.66 2.86
C VAL A 227 -12.37 16.44 4.27
N LEU A 228 -11.77 15.49 4.96
CA LEU A 228 -12.21 15.01 6.26
C LEU A 228 -11.13 15.20 7.31
N HIS A 229 -11.54 15.42 8.53
CA HIS A 229 -10.67 15.39 9.71
C HIS A 229 -11.09 14.22 10.59
N THR A 230 -10.17 13.31 10.84
CA THR A 230 -10.40 12.11 11.67
C THR A 230 -9.52 12.16 12.90
N TYR A 231 -10.12 11.98 14.06
CA TYR A 231 -9.41 11.87 15.33
C TYR A 231 -9.05 10.40 15.61
N ASN A 232 -7.83 10.20 16.12
CA ASN A 232 -7.34 8.88 16.49
C ASN A 232 -6.32 9.02 17.63
N ASP A 233 -6.75 8.69 18.85
CA ASP A 233 -5.91 8.74 20.05
C ASP A 233 -5.34 7.38 20.46
N SER A 234 -5.54 6.33 19.62
CA SER A 234 -5.02 5.01 19.94
C SER A 234 -3.49 5.01 19.99
N VAL A 235 -2.91 4.27 20.93
CA VAL A 235 -1.46 4.09 21.04
C VAL A 235 -0.91 3.24 19.87
N ALA A 236 -1.77 2.40 19.29
CA ALA A 236 -1.40 1.58 18.14
C ALA A 236 -1.27 2.43 16.88
N ASP A 237 -0.30 2.08 16.03
CA ASP A 237 -0.11 2.69 14.71
C ASP A 237 -1.10 2.09 13.70
N VAL A 238 -2.38 2.33 13.95
CA VAL A 238 -3.50 1.85 13.12
C VAL A 238 -4.39 3.04 12.84
N VAL A 239 -4.78 3.22 11.60
CA VAL A 239 -5.78 4.22 11.21
C VAL A 239 -7.14 3.75 11.74
N LYS A 240 -7.48 4.23 12.95
CA LYS A 240 -8.75 3.98 13.62
C LYS A 240 -9.58 5.26 13.59
N ASN A 241 -10.87 5.09 13.43
CA ASN A 241 -11.81 6.21 13.40
C ASN A 241 -12.52 6.31 14.76
N ASP A 242 -12.06 7.22 15.61
CA ASP A 242 -12.75 7.54 16.86
C ASP A 242 -13.85 8.58 16.62
N LYS A 243 -13.58 9.57 15.75
CA LYS A 243 -14.53 10.60 15.29
C LYS A 243 -14.07 11.16 13.94
N THR A 244 -14.98 11.40 13.02
CA THR A 244 -14.69 12.09 11.74
C THR A 244 -15.58 13.31 11.56
N GLU A 245 -15.01 14.42 11.15
CA GLU A 245 -15.67 15.67 10.78
C GLU A 245 -15.47 15.93 9.28
N ILE A 246 -16.51 16.42 8.62
CA ILE A 246 -16.45 16.83 7.22
C ILE A 246 -16.02 18.31 7.19
N LEU A 247 -14.83 18.57 6.65
CA LEU A 247 -14.33 19.95 6.48
C LEU A 247 -14.76 20.53 5.13
N TYR A 248 -14.93 19.67 4.11
CA TYR A 248 -15.39 20.06 2.79
C TYR A 248 -16.12 18.89 2.11
N GLY A 249 -17.19 19.19 1.40
CA GLY A 249 -17.91 18.25 0.55
C GLY A 249 -18.62 17.14 1.31
N GLN A 250 -18.26 15.90 1.07
CA GLN A 250 -18.94 14.72 1.59
C GLN A 250 -17.96 13.65 2.08
N ASP A 251 -18.45 12.68 2.87
CA ASP A 251 -17.67 11.60 3.49
C ASP A 251 -17.71 10.29 2.69
N TYR A 252 -18.08 10.34 1.44
CA TYR A 252 -18.12 9.18 0.54
C TYR A 252 -17.80 9.59 -0.91
N PHE A 253 -17.49 8.61 -1.72
CA PHE A 253 -17.41 8.71 -3.18
C PHE A 253 -17.96 7.43 -3.81
N TYR A 254 -18.11 7.45 -5.12
CA TYR A 254 -18.55 6.28 -5.86
C TYR A 254 -17.43 5.74 -6.75
N GLU A 255 -17.26 4.41 -6.73
CA GLU A 255 -16.44 3.68 -7.70
C GLU A 255 -17.35 2.74 -8.49
N GLU A 256 -16.95 2.41 -9.70
CA GLU A 256 -17.64 1.46 -10.53
C GLU A 256 -16.75 0.25 -10.83
N LEU A 257 -17.27 -0.97 -10.62
CA LEU A 257 -16.64 -2.23 -10.98
C LEU A 257 -17.63 -3.09 -11.73
N LEU A 258 -17.26 -3.53 -12.95
CA LEU A 258 -18.07 -4.42 -13.79
C LEU A 258 -19.52 -3.94 -13.94
N GLY A 259 -19.74 -2.63 -14.08
CA GLY A 259 -21.05 -2.01 -14.19
C GLY A 259 -21.82 -1.85 -12.88
N LEU A 260 -21.27 -2.27 -11.75
CA LEU A 260 -21.88 -2.08 -10.42
C LEU A 260 -21.28 -0.85 -9.75
N LYS A 261 -22.15 -0.01 -9.17
CA LYS A 261 -21.78 1.20 -8.46
C LYS A 261 -21.66 0.97 -6.97
N PHE A 262 -20.48 1.25 -6.41
CA PHE A 262 -20.14 1.06 -5.01
C PHE A 262 -20.00 2.41 -4.30
N LYS A 263 -20.74 2.61 -3.21
CA LYS A 263 -20.51 3.74 -2.29
C LYS A 263 -19.35 3.41 -1.36
N ILE A 264 -18.29 4.23 -1.39
CA ILE A 264 -17.08 4.01 -0.63
C ILE A 264 -16.89 5.13 0.38
N THR A 265 -16.72 4.77 1.65
CA THR A 265 -16.38 5.69 2.74
C THR A 265 -14.86 5.64 3.03
N PRO A 266 -14.28 6.55 3.82
CA PRO A 266 -12.83 6.59 4.09
C PRO A 266 -12.27 5.25 4.57
N PHE A 267 -12.98 4.58 5.47
CA PHE A 267 -12.50 3.39 6.18
C PHE A 267 -13.11 2.08 5.67
N SER A 268 -14.07 2.12 4.72
CA SER A 268 -14.60 0.89 4.14
C SER A 268 -13.52 0.12 3.38
N PHE A 269 -13.60 -1.21 3.46
CA PHE A 269 -12.76 -2.07 2.63
C PHE A 269 -13.14 -1.90 1.16
N PHE A 270 -12.14 -1.81 0.32
CA PHE A 270 -12.25 -1.90 -1.13
C PHE A 270 -10.92 -2.34 -1.71
N GLN A 271 -10.93 -3.12 -2.78
CA GLN A 271 -9.69 -3.57 -3.43
C GLN A 271 -8.86 -2.38 -3.90
N THR A 272 -7.58 -2.35 -3.52
CA THR A 272 -6.71 -1.19 -3.77
C THR A 272 -6.25 -1.03 -5.23
N ASN A 273 -6.57 -2.00 -6.08
CA ASN A 273 -6.38 -1.96 -7.53
C ASN A 273 -7.74 -2.30 -8.17
N SER A 274 -8.52 -1.29 -8.53
CA SER A 274 -9.87 -1.46 -9.10
C SER A 274 -9.86 -2.28 -10.39
N LEU A 275 -8.92 -1.97 -11.30
CA LEU A 275 -8.83 -2.69 -12.58
C LEU A 275 -8.36 -4.14 -12.40
N GLY A 276 -7.44 -4.38 -11.47
CA GLY A 276 -7.03 -5.74 -11.10
C GLY A 276 -8.17 -6.51 -10.41
N ALA A 277 -9.02 -5.83 -9.65
CA ALA A 277 -10.20 -6.42 -9.03
C ALA A 277 -11.25 -6.84 -10.09
N GLU A 278 -11.43 -6.03 -11.15
CA GLU A 278 -12.29 -6.43 -12.28
C GLU A 278 -11.82 -7.75 -12.89
N VAL A 279 -10.52 -7.89 -13.19
CA VAL A 279 -9.94 -9.15 -13.70
C VAL A 279 -10.16 -10.31 -12.73
N LEU A 280 -9.99 -10.09 -11.43
CA LEU A 280 -10.21 -11.11 -10.40
C LEU A 280 -11.68 -11.56 -10.37
N TYR A 281 -12.61 -10.62 -10.36
CA TYR A 281 -14.04 -10.93 -10.27
C TYR A 281 -14.60 -11.55 -11.55
N GLU A 282 -14.13 -11.09 -12.72
CA GLU A 282 -14.46 -11.74 -14.00
C GLU A 282 -13.98 -13.18 -14.02
N THR A 283 -12.74 -13.43 -13.60
CA THR A 283 -12.19 -14.78 -13.52
C THR A 283 -12.99 -15.67 -12.55
N ALA A 284 -13.35 -15.12 -11.37
CA ALA A 284 -14.17 -15.87 -10.42
C ALA A 284 -15.55 -16.21 -11.00
N ARG A 285 -16.18 -15.27 -11.72
CA ARG A 285 -17.46 -15.51 -12.42
C ARG A 285 -17.35 -16.56 -13.52
N GLU A 286 -16.26 -16.55 -14.29
CA GLU A 286 -15.98 -17.60 -15.30
C GLU A 286 -15.94 -19.00 -14.67
N TYR A 287 -15.28 -19.16 -13.52
CA TYR A 287 -15.21 -20.44 -12.81
C TYR A 287 -16.53 -20.84 -12.13
N ILE A 288 -17.31 -19.90 -11.63
CA ILE A 288 -18.63 -20.17 -11.07
C ILE A 288 -19.58 -20.69 -12.18
N GLY A 289 -19.48 -20.13 -13.37
CA GLY A 289 -20.31 -20.48 -14.52
C GLY A 289 -21.79 -20.17 -14.31
N ASP A 290 -22.67 -21.02 -14.89
CA ASP A 290 -24.11 -20.83 -14.75
C ASP A 290 -24.59 -21.17 -13.33
N THR A 291 -25.27 -20.24 -12.71
CA THR A 291 -25.82 -20.35 -11.34
C THR A 291 -27.34 -20.51 -11.30
N ASN A 292 -28.00 -20.67 -12.46
CA ASN A 292 -29.44 -20.90 -12.51
C ASN A 292 -29.80 -22.16 -11.73
N GLU A 293 -30.80 -22.07 -10.86
CA GLU A 293 -31.27 -23.15 -9.99
C GLU A 293 -30.20 -23.74 -9.04
N LYS A 294 -29.07 -23.02 -8.81
CA LYS A 294 -28.00 -23.42 -7.88
C LYS A 294 -27.96 -22.52 -6.66
N VAL A 295 -27.57 -23.09 -5.53
CA VAL A 295 -27.27 -22.33 -4.31
C VAL A 295 -25.78 -22.03 -4.32
N VAL A 296 -25.45 -20.76 -4.24
CA VAL A 296 -24.06 -20.28 -4.11
C VAL A 296 -23.83 -19.85 -2.67
N PHE A 297 -22.78 -20.37 -2.05
CA PHE A 297 -22.35 -20.00 -0.71
C PHE A 297 -21.13 -19.07 -0.81
N ASP A 298 -21.20 -17.90 -0.20
CA ASP A 298 -20.07 -17.09 0.16
C ASP A 298 -19.72 -17.43 1.62
N LEU A 299 -18.55 -18.06 1.82
CA LEU A 299 -18.14 -18.59 3.12
C LEU A 299 -17.19 -17.66 3.90
N TYR A 300 -16.95 -16.44 3.41
CA TYR A 300 -16.03 -15.50 4.03
C TYR A 300 -16.74 -14.25 4.54
#